data_54d9457d6ccb249ddc4bd804ab9ccb83
#
_entry.id   54d9457d6ccb249ddc4bd804ab9ccb83
#
_cell.length_a   1.000
_cell.length_b   1.000
_cell.length_c   1.000
_cell.angle_alpha   90.00
_cell.angle_beta   90.00
_cell.angle_gamma   90.00
#
_symmetry.space_group_name_H-M   'P 1'
#
loop_
_entity.id
_entity.type
_entity.pdbx_description
1 polymer ?
#
loop_
_entity_poly.entity_id
_entity_poly.type
_entity_poly.pdbx_seq_one_letter_code
_entity_poly.pdbx_strand_id
1 'polypeptide(L)'
;SKPDFFQIKDIKSVISLKAETHNFPTTVEPFNGASTGTGGEIRDRMGGGKGSWPIAGTAVYMTSYPRTDEDRPWEEILPVRKWLYQTPEQILIKASNGASDFGNKFGQPLICGSVLTFEHKEKDEVYGYDKVIMLAGGVGYGTQRDCLKGAPEAGNKVVVIGGDNYRIGLGGGSVSSVDTGRYSSGIELNAVQRANAEMQKRAYNVVRALCEEDTNPVVSIHDHGSAGHVNCLSELVEECGGLIDMSKLPIGDKTLSAKEIIANESQERMGLLIQEEAILSLIHISEPTRLLSIS
;
A
#
# COMPACT_ATOMS: atom_id res chain seq x y z
N SER A 1 -3.12 31.87 4.85
CA SER A 1 -2.47 32.22 6.14
C SER A 1 -1.02 32.63 5.86
N LYS A 2 -0.52 33.61 6.59
CA LYS A 2 0.90 33.97 6.53
C LYS A 2 1.70 32.86 7.23
N PRO A 3 2.84 32.42 6.69
CA PRO A 3 3.72 31.51 7.39
C PRO A 3 4.16 32.17 8.71
N ASP A 4 4.03 31.43 9.81
CA ASP A 4 4.43 31.87 11.13
C ASP A 4 5.62 31.03 11.60
N PHE A 5 6.21 31.39 12.73
CA PHE A 5 7.31 30.66 13.33
C PHE A 5 6.85 29.30 13.86
N PHE A 6 7.79 28.35 13.95
CA PHE A 6 7.52 27.06 14.60
C PHE A 6 7.00 27.28 16.03
N GLN A 7 5.88 26.66 16.34
CA GLN A 7 5.27 26.71 17.67
C GLN A 7 5.27 25.31 18.28
N ILE A 8 5.57 25.23 19.56
CA ILE A 8 5.38 24.01 20.34
C ILE A 8 3.92 23.97 20.77
N LYS A 9 3.20 22.93 20.35
CA LYS A 9 1.80 22.68 20.75
C LYS A 9 1.72 21.34 21.48
N ASP A 10 1.06 21.30 22.61
CA ASP A 10 0.70 20.06 23.28
C ASP A 10 -0.46 19.41 22.52
N ILE A 11 -0.25 18.18 22.05
CA ILE A 11 -1.27 17.39 21.37
C ILE A 11 -1.54 16.10 22.13
N LYS A 12 -2.77 15.67 22.18
CA LYS A 12 -3.12 14.30 22.55
C LYS A 12 -2.95 13.42 21.33
N SER A 13 -2.00 12.50 21.38
CA SER A 13 -1.70 11.58 20.27
C SER A 13 -2.22 10.17 20.54
N VAL A 14 -2.46 9.43 19.46
CA VAL A 14 -2.71 8.00 19.46
C VAL A 14 -1.63 7.32 18.63
N ILE A 15 -1.22 6.11 19.04
CA ILE A 15 -0.25 5.33 18.29
C ILE A 15 -0.98 4.66 17.13
N SER A 16 -0.39 4.75 15.94
CA SER A 16 -0.83 4.05 14.73
C SER A 16 0.11 2.87 14.48
N LEU A 17 -0.44 1.67 14.44
CA LEU A 17 0.28 0.44 14.16
C LEU A 17 -0.40 -0.30 13.01
N LYS A 18 0.40 -0.84 12.10
CA LYS A 18 -0.08 -1.70 11.00
C LYS A 18 0.91 -2.83 10.79
N ALA A 19 0.37 -4.00 10.46
CA ALA A 19 1.10 -5.10 9.84
C ALA A 19 0.21 -5.70 8.76
N GLU A 20 0.77 -5.92 7.59
CA GLU A 20 0.07 -6.44 6.42
C GLU A 20 0.92 -7.47 5.69
N THR A 21 0.26 -8.48 5.13
CA THR A 21 0.94 -9.49 4.32
C THR A 21 0.95 -9.09 2.85
N HIS A 22 2.09 -9.29 2.18
CA HIS A 22 2.24 -9.04 0.75
C HIS A 22 2.97 -10.22 0.07
N ASN A 23 2.35 -11.40 0.12
CA ASN A 23 3.00 -12.69 -0.13
C ASN A 23 3.21 -12.99 -1.62
N PHE A 24 2.12 -13.06 -2.39
CA PHE A 24 2.17 -13.40 -3.82
C PHE A 24 3.04 -12.42 -4.61
N PRO A 25 2.88 -11.10 -4.50
CA PRO A 25 3.71 -10.16 -5.23
C PRO A 25 5.20 -10.31 -4.91
N THR A 26 5.54 -10.52 -3.63
CA THR A 26 6.92 -10.72 -3.18
C THR A 26 7.51 -12.04 -3.67
N THR A 27 6.69 -13.08 -3.86
CA THR A 27 7.15 -14.35 -4.43
C THR A 27 7.49 -14.23 -5.92
N VAL A 28 6.63 -13.54 -6.69
CA VAL A 28 6.69 -13.49 -8.14
C VAL A 28 7.66 -12.40 -8.65
N GLU A 29 7.56 -11.21 -8.07
CA GLU A 29 8.39 -10.04 -8.41
C GLU A 29 8.90 -9.40 -7.10
N PRO A 30 9.93 -9.98 -6.47
CA PRO A 30 10.30 -9.66 -5.08
C PRO A 30 10.60 -8.19 -4.82
N PHE A 31 11.30 -7.51 -5.72
CA PHE A 31 11.64 -6.10 -5.54
C PHE A 31 10.37 -5.23 -5.51
N ASN A 32 9.57 -5.29 -6.56
CA ASN A 32 8.34 -4.50 -6.63
C ASN A 32 7.28 -4.98 -5.63
N GLY A 33 7.17 -6.30 -5.42
CA GLY A 33 6.26 -6.86 -4.44
C GLY A 33 6.53 -6.35 -3.03
N ALA A 34 7.78 -6.38 -2.58
CA ALA A 34 8.14 -5.85 -1.27
C ALA A 34 8.07 -4.32 -1.18
N SER A 35 8.42 -3.61 -2.26
CA SER A 35 8.25 -2.16 -2.35
C SER A 35 6.79 -1.76 -2.17
N THR A 36 5.89 -2.39 -2.92
CA THR A 36 4.45 -2.07 -2.86
C THR A 36 3.79 -2.58 -1.58
N GLY A 37 4.30 -3.65 -0.96
CA GLY A 37 3.90 -4.05 0.38
C GLY A 37 4.24 -3.00 1.44
N THR A 38 5.45 -2.45 1.39
CA THR A 38 5.85 -1.32 2.25
C THR A 38 4.99 -0.09 1.96
N GLY A 39 4.73 0.22 0.69
CA GLY A 39 3.85 1.31 0.29
C GLY A 39 2.42 1.13 0.80
N GLY A 40 1.89 -0.10 0.76
CA GLY A 40 0.55 -0.44 1.24
C GLY A 40 0.38 -0.18 2.73
N GLU A 41 1.30 -0.68 3.55
CA GLU A 41 1.22 -0.46 5.01
C GLU A 41 1.34 1.03 5.38
N ILE A 42 2.14 1.80 4.63
CA ILE A 42 2.25 3.25 4.81
C ILE A 42 0.91 3.92 4.47
N ARG A 43 0.26 3.53 3.34
CA ARG A 43 -1.04 4.09 2.95
C ARG A 43 -2.12 3.80 3.98
N ASP A 44 -2.18 2.58 4.49
CA ASP A 44 -3.14 2.21 5.54
C ASP A 44 -2.99 3.08 6.79
N ARG A 45 -1.74 3.36 7.19
CA ARG A 45 -1.51 4.26 8.33
C ARG A 45 -1.81 5.70 7.99
N MET A 46 -1.45 6.18 6.79
CA MET A 46 -1.87 7.50 6.32
C MET A 46 -3.39 7.66 6.34
N GLY A 47 -4.11 6.59 5.98
CA GLY A 47 -5.58 6.52 5.98
C GLY A 47 -6.21 6.26 7.36
N GLY A 48 -5.44 6.22 8.43
CA GLY A 48 -5.96 6.02 9.79
C GLY A 48 -6.82 7.21 10.26
N GLY A 49 -8.09 6.95 10.59
CA GLY A 49 -9.03 7.99 10.99
C GLY A 49 -9.27 9.03 9.90
N LYS A 50 -8.87 10.27 10.16
CA LYS A 50 -8.91 11.41 9.21
C LYS A 50 -7.50 11.79 8.72
N GLY A 51 -6.53 10.91 8.94
CA GLY A 51 -5.13 11.04 8.58
C GLY A 51 -4.19 10.85 9.76
N SER A 52 -3.06 10.19 9.52
CA SER A 52 -2.01 9.99 10.51
C SER A 52 -0.61 10.00 9.90
N TRP A 53 0.42 9.97 10.75
CA TRP A 53 1.81 10.14 10.34
C TRP A 53 2.60 8.84 10.50
N PRO A 54 3.00 8.17 9.40
CA PRO A 54 4.00 7.11 9.42
C PRO A 54 5.36 7.64 9.90
N ILE A 55 6.03 6.89 10.79
CA ILE A 55 7.36 7.27 11.33
C ILE A 55 8.42 6.27 10.92
N ALA A 56 8.19 4.98 11.16
CA ALA A 56 9.15 3.92 10.94
C ALA A 56 8.47 2.63 10.50
N GLY A 57 9.13 1.88 9.64
CA GLY A 57 8.65 0.62 9.10
C GLY A 57 9.47 -0.59 9.55
N THR A 58 8.90 -1.76 9.32
CA THR A 58 9.52 -3.07 9.51
C THR A 58 9.21 -3.98 8.33
N ALA A 59 10.07 -4.96 8.07
CA ALA A 59 9.80 -5.99 7.08
C ALA A 59 10.26 -7.35 7.62
N VAL A 60 9.35 -8.33 7.61
CA VAL A 60 9.63 -9.71 8.01
C VAL A 60 9.40 -10.61 6.80
N TYR A 61 10.32 -11.54 6.57
CA TYR A 61 10.23 -12.50 5.48
C TYR A 61 10.26 -13.92 6.03
N MET A 62 9.39 -14.77 5.50
CA MET A 62 9.38 -16.20 5.78
C MET A 62 9.53 -16.95 4.47
N THR A 63 10.61 -17.72 4.34
CA THR A 63 10.97 -18.47 3.13
C THR A 63 11.36 -19.90 3.45
N SER A 64 11.37 -20.75 2.44
CA SER A 64 12.11 -22.01 2.51
C SER A 64 13.60 -21.74 2.66
N TYR A 65 14.39 -22.76 2.98
CA TYR A 65 15.83 -22.60 3.23
C TYR A 65 16.59 -22.02 2.03
N PRO A 66 17.35 -20.94 2.22
CA PRO A 66 18.11 -20.29 1.14
C PRO A 66 19.35 -21.06 0.73
N ARG A 67 19.92 -21.91 1.62
CA ARG A 67 21.13 -22.74 1.37
C ARG A 67 22.33 -21.92 0.91
N THR A 68 22.57 -20.82 1.58
CA THR A 68 23.67 -19.90 1.27
C THR A 68 24.89 -20.10 2.15
N ASP A 69 24.75 -20.91 3.22
CA ASP A 69 25.71 -21.00 4.31
C ASP A 69 26.08 -22.47 4.54
N GLU A 70 27.35 -22.83 4.37
CA GLU A 70 27.85 -24.19 4.56
C GLU A 70 27.74 -24.66 6.02
N ASP A 71 27.67 -23.72 6.98
CA ASP A 71 27.55 -24.00 8.41
C ASP A 71 26.12 -24.36 8.87
N ARG A 72 25.19 -24.61 7.93
CA ARG A 72 23.79 -24.92 8.21
C ARG A 72 23.38 -26.31 7.71
N PRO A 73 23.88 -27.39 8.32
CA PRO A 73 23.63 -28.75 7.84
C PRO A 73 22.14 -29.13 7.87
N TRP A 74 21.32 -28.47 8.67
CA TRP A 74 19.86 -28.71 8.65
C TRP A 74 19.17 -28.26 7.37
N GLU A 75 19.78 -27.35 6.62
CA GLU A 75 19.24 -26.90 5.33
C GLU A 75 19.44 -27.95 4.20
N GLU A 76 20.31 -28.93 4.41
CA GLU A 76 20.61 -30.01 3.47
C GLU A 76 19.77 -31.28 3.67
N ILE A 77 18.99 -31.37 4.76
CA ILE A 77 18.18 -32.56 5.10
C ILE A 77 17.16 -32.88 4.00
N LEU A 78 16.63 -31.87 3.35
CA LEU A 78 15.68 -32.00 2.25
C LEU A 78 16.33 -31.59 0.93
N PRO A 79 15.99 -32.26 -0.20
CA PRO A 79 16.53 -31.89 -1.49
C PRO A 79 16.03 -30.50 -1.92
N VAL A 80 16.88 -29.79 -2.63
CA VAL A 80 16.50 -28.49 -3.25
C VAL A 80 15.35 -28.69 -4.21
N ARG A 81 14.29 -27.89 -4.05
CA ARG A 81 13.13 -27.91 -4.93
C ARG A 81 13.33 -27.00 -6.13
N LYS A 82 12.65 -27.30 -7.23
CA LYS A 82 12.60 -26.41 -8.37
C LYS A 82 11.65 -25.24 -8.05
N TRP A 83 12.17 -24.03 -8.11
CA TRP A 83 11.40 -22.82 -7.90
C TRP A 83 10.79 -22.33 -9.21
N LEU A 84 9.56 -21.82 -9.12
CA LEU A 84 8.80 -21.40 -10.31
C LEU A 84 9.34 -20.09 -10.89
N TYR A 85 9.75 -19.16 -10.04
CA TYR A 85 10.26 -17.85 -10.46
C TYR A 85 11.69 -17.60 -10.00
N GLN A 86 11.92 -17.50 -8.69
CA GLN A 86 13.22 -17.16 -8.11
C GLN A 86 13.49 -18.03 -6.87
N THR A 87 14.77 -18.22 -6.56
CA THR A 87 15.18 -18.97 -5.36
C THR A 87 14.89 -18.16 -4.08
N PRO A 88 14.78 -18.80 -2.90
CA PRO A 88 14.62 -18.10 -1.63
C PRO A 88 15.67 -17.03 -1.38
N GLU A 89 16.93 -17.29 -1.70
CA GLU A 89 18.02 -16.31 -1.60
C GLU A 89 17.75 -15.09 -2.49
N GLN A 90 17.43 -15.30 -3.76
CA GLN A 90 17.13 -14.22 -4.70
C GLN A 90 15.94 -13.38 -4.26
N ILE A 91 14.91 -14.04 -3.71
CA ILE A 91 13.73 -13.37 -3.18
C ILE A 91 14.12 -12.49 -1.98
N LEU A 92 14.85 -13.03 -1.00
CA LEU A 92 15.26 -12.29 0.20
C LEU A 92 16.06 -11.03 -0.14
N ILE A 93 17.07 -11.16 -1.03
CA ILE A 93 17.90 -10.03 -1.44
C ILE A 93 17.07 -8.96 -2.14
N LYS A 94 16.27 -9.35 -3.14
CA LYS A 94 15.49 -8.40 -3.92
C LYS A 94 14.34 -7.77 -3.13
N ALA A 95 13.67 -8.56 -2.30
CA ALA A 95 12.58 -8.06 -1.46
C ALA A 95 13.10 -7.07 -0.40
N SER A 96 14.21 -7.38 0.26
CA SER A 96 14.84 -6.46 1.21
C SER A 96 15.23 -5.14 0.56
N ASN A 97 15.84 -5.23 -0.63
CA ASN A 97 16.20 -4.03 -1.39
C ASN A 97 14.96 -3.22 -1.79
N GLY A 98 13.89 -3.88 -2.25
CA GLY A 98 12.66 -3.21 -2.67
C GLY A 98 11.96 -2.49 -1.52
N ALA A 99 11.80 -3.15 -0.38
CA ALA A 99 11.19 -2.55 0.81
C ALA A 99 12.01 -1.36 1.34
N SER A 100 13.33 -1.49 1.40
CA SER A 100 14.22 -0.41 1.84
C SER A 100 14.24 0.77 0.87
N ASP A 101 14.24 0.50 -0.44
CA ASP A 101 14.20 1.53 -1.48
C ASP A 101 12.93 2.38 -1.37
N PHE A 102 11.77 1.74 -1.21
CA PHE A 102 10.51 2.45 -1.04
C PHE A 102 10.49 3.28 0.25
N GLY A 103 10.84 2.67 1.37
CA GLY A 103 10.85 3.34 2.67
C GLY A 103 11.78 4.56 2.67
N ASN A 104 12.98 4.42 2.12
CA ASN A 104 13.95 5.50 2.03
C ASN A 104 13.48 6.65 1.12
N LYS A 105 12.92 6.33 -0.05
CA LYS A 105 12.39 7.33 -0.98
C LYS A 105 11.17 8.07 -0.44
N PHE A 106 10.32 7.37 0.29
CA PHE A 106 9.16 7.98 0.97
C PHE A 106 9.58 8.81 2.19
N GLY A 107 10.63 8.41 2.88
CA GLY A 107 11.10 9.01 4.13
C GLY A 107 10.57 8.33 5.38
N GLN A 108 10.27 7.03 5.28
CA GLN A 108 10.01 6.14 6.40
C GLN A 108 11.07 5.04 6.41
N PRO A 109 12.10 5.14 7.25
CA PRO A 109 13.14 4.12 7.30
C PRO A 109 12.58 2.78 7.82
N LEU A 110 13.07 1.68 7.27
CA LEU A 110 12.89 0.37 7.86
C LEU A 110 13.89 0.23 9.01
N ILE A 111 13.38 0.18 10.24
CA ILE A 111 14.23 0.20 11.44
C ILE A 111 14.56 -1.20 11.98
N CYS A 112 13.80 -2.19 11.61
CA CYS A 112 14.06 -3.58 11.94
C CYS A 112 13.38 -4.52 10.95
N GLY A 113 13.80 -5.78 11.00
CA GLY A 113 13.21 -6.85 10.22
C GLY A 113 13.67 -8.21 10.77
N SER A 114 13.12 -9.26 10.20
CA SER A 114 13.47 -10.63 10.53
C SER A 114 13.37 -11.51 9.30
N VAL A 115 14.21 -12.54 9.27
CA VAL A 115 14.12 -13.63 8.30
C VAL A 115 13.87 -14.91 9.08
N LEU A 116 12.81 -15.61 8.71
CA LEU A 116 12.41 -16.90 9.28
C LEU A 116 12.43 -17.93 8.15
N THR A 117 13.10 -19.04 8.35
CA THR A 117 13.19 -20.09 7.35
C THR A 117 12.70 -21.40 7.92
N PHE A 118 12.00 -22.16 7.11
CA PHE A 118 11.45 -23.45 7.56
C PHE A 118 11.22 -24.39 6.39
N GLU A 119 11.69 -25.61 6.55
CA GLU A 119 11.30 -26.78 5.78
C GLU A 119 11.19 -27.98 6.71
N HIS A 120 10.18 -28.79 6.54
CA HIS A 120 9.94 -29.97 7.34
C HIS A 120 9.33 -31.08 6.51
N LYS A 121 9.74 -32.30 6.74
CA LYS A 121 9.13 -33.50 6.16
C LYS A 121 8.45 -34.31 7.25
N GLU A 122 7.18 -34.57 7.07
CA GLU A 122 6.41 -35.48 7.91
C GLU A 122 5.74 -36.55 7.03
N LYS A 123 6.16 -37.80 7.23
CA LYS A 123 5.74 -38.95 6.37
C LYS A 123 6.10 -38.66 4.91
N ASP A 124 5.08 -38.56 4.04
CA ASP A 124 5.24 -38.31 2.59
C ASP A 124 5.00 -36.84 2.20
N GLU A 125 4.71 -35.98 3.17
CA GLU A 125 4.44 -34.55 2.93
C GLU A 125 5.62 -33.69 3.31
N VAL A 126 5.85 -32.64 2.54
CA VAL A 126 6.89 -31.63 2.78
C VAL A 126 6.22 -30.28 3.03
N TYR A 127 6.56 -29.66 4.13
CA TYR A 127 6.07 -28.34 4.55
C TYR A 127 7.18 -27.31 4.40
N GLY A 128 6.82 -26.11 3.93
CA GLY A 128 7.75 -24.99 3.79
C GLY A 128 7.03 -23.77 3.27
N TYR A 129 7.74 -22.65 3.23
CA TYR A 129 7.21 -21.41 2.67
C TYR A 129 7.51 -21.32 1.16
N ASP A 130 6.80 -22.08 0.34
CA ASP A 130 6.92 -22.06 -1.11
C ASP A 130 6.39 -20.77 -1.72
N LYS A 131 5.31 -20.26 -1.16
CA LYS A 131 4.85 -18.89 -1.32
C LYS A 131 5.39 -18.09 -0.15
N VAL A 132 6.32 -17.18 -0.44
CA VAL A 132 6.95 -16.35 0.59
C VAL A 132 5.89 -15.60 1.39
N ILE A 133 6.05 -15.54 2.70
CA ILE A 133 5.29 -14.63 3.54
C ILE A 133 6.15 -13.38 3.73
N MET A 134 5.62 -12.23 3.33
CA MET A 134 6.15 -10.93 3.68
C MET A 134 5.16 -10.24 4.62
N LEU A 135 5.64 -9.82 5.78
CA LEU A 135 4.92 -8.94 6.68
C LEU A 135 5.55 -7.54 6.58
N ALA A 136 4.86 -6.64 5.94
CA ALA A 136 5.19 -5.21 5.96
C ALA A 136 4.48 -4.57 7.14
N GLY A 137 5.21 -3.88 8.00
CA GLY A 137 4.64 -3.27 9.18
C GLY A 137 5.27 -1.93 9.49
N GLY A 138 4.67 -1.21 10.41
CA GLY A 138 5.20 0.06 10.83
C GLY A 138 4.46 0.71 11.98
N VAL A 139 5.08 1.75 12.50
CA VAL A 139 4.57 2.59 13.57
C VAL A 139 4.46 4.03 13.11
N GLY A 140 3.45 4.69 13.61
CA GLY A 140 3.20 6.11 13.41
C GLY A 140 2.38 6.67 14.55
N TYR A 141 1.85 7.87 14.37
CA TYR A 141 0.92 8.49 15.30
C TYR A 141 -0.13 9.30 14.57
N GLY A 142 -1.25 9.54 15.24
CA GLY A 142 -2.27 10.50 14.84
C GLY A 142 -2.67 11.37 16.00
N THR A 143 -3.45 12.41 15.75
CA THR A 143 -4.06 13.20 16.83
C THR A 143 -5.31 12.48 17.35
N GLN A 144 -5.59 12.55 18.65
CA GLN A 144 -6.81 11.99 19.22
C GLN A 144 -8.06 12.61 18.57
N ARG A 145 -7.99 13.87 18.15
CA ARG A 145 -9.06 14.59 17.44
C ARG A 145 -9.47 13.88 16.16
N ASP A 146 -8.48 13.35 15.43
CA ASP A 146 -8.63 12.83 14.07
C ASP A 146 -8.55 11.29 13.98
N CYS A 147 -8.53 10.59 15.11
CA CYS A 147 -8.32 9.13 15.13
C CYS A 147 -9.53 8.30 14.69
N LEU A 148 -10.71 8.91 14.60
CA LEU A 148 -11.92 8.26 14.10
C LEU A 148 -12.39 8.93 12.80
N LYS A 149 -12.87 8.09 11.87
CA LYS A 149 -13.52 8.57 10.64
C LYS A 149 -14.85 9.24 10.98
N GLY A 150 -15.21 10.28 10.22
CA GLY A 150 -16.55 10.86 10.24
C GLY A 150 -17.49 10.13 9.28
N ALA A 151 -18.80 10.30 9.48
CA ALA A 151 -19.82 9.80 8.59
C ALA A 151 -19.98 10.72 7.36
N PRO A 152 -20.31 10.19 6.18
CA PRO A 152 -20.59 10.98 5.00
C PRO A 152 -21.89 11.79 5.15
N GLU A 153 -21.86 13.05 4.71
CA GLU A 153 -23.00 13.94 4.73
C GLU A 153 -23.28 14.51 3.32
N ALA A 154 -24.52 14.89 3.07
CA ALA A 154 -24.89 15.54 1.80
C ALA A 154 -24.08 16.82 1.61
N GLY A 155 -23.47 16.99 0.43
CA GLY A 155 -22.58 18.10 0.12
C GLY A 155 -21.10 17.78 0.26
N ASN A 156 -20.71 16.71 0.98
CA ASN A 156 -19.30 16.28 1.01
C ASN A 156 -18.82 15.90 -0.40
N LYS A 157 -17.56 16.12 -0.66
CA LYS A 157 -16.92 15.79 -1.95
C LYS A 157 -15.99 14.60 -1.80
N VAL A 158 -16.12 13.64 -2.70
CA VAL A 158 -15.19 12.53 -2.85
C VAL A 158 -14.05 12.99 -3.75
N VAL A 159 -12.82 12.85 -3.26
CA VAL A 159 -11.60 13.24 -3.97
C VAL A 159 -10.65 12.06 -4.05
N VAL A 160 -10.07 11.84 -5.21
CA VAL A 160 -8.98 10.88 -5.41
C VAL A 160 -7.69 11.64 -5.68
N ILE A 161 -6.66 11.34 -4.91
CA ILE A 161 -5.30 11.86 -5.12
C ILE A 161 -4.35 10.71 -5.45
N GLY A 162 -3.36 10.96 -6.30
CA GLY A 162 -2.38 9.96 -6.74
C GLY A 162 -2.25 9.89 -8.25
N GLY A 163 -1.76 8.76 -8.76
CA GLY A 163 -1.41 8.61 -10.17
C GLY A 163 -2.52 8.03 -11.05
N ASP A 164 -2.22 8.03 -12.35
CA ASP A 164 -3.11 7.53 -13.39
C ASP A 164 -3.24 5.99 -13.38
N ASN A 165 -4.27 5.47 -14.04
CA ASN A 165 -4.46 4.04 -14.24
C ASN A 165 -3.62 3.52 -15.41
N TYR A 166 -2.87 2.45 -15.19
CA TYR A 166 -2.08 1.73 -16.19
C TYR A 166 -2.40 0.24 -16.19
N ARG A 167 -1.93 -0.50 -17.20
CA ARG A 167 -2.12 -1.96 -17.30
C ARG A 167 -1.13 -2.73 -16.39
N ILE A 168 -1.04 -2.32 -15.15
CA ILE A 168 -0.23 -2.92 -14.09
C ILE A 168 -1.05 -2.95 -12.80
N GLY A 169 -0.89 -3.98 -11.97
CA GLY A 169 -1.69 -4.17 -10.77
C GLY A 169 -3.14 -4.59 -11.07
N LEU A 170 -3.35 -5.28 -12.20
CA LEU A 170 -4.68 -5.71 -12.61
C LEU A 170 -5.08 -7.01 -11.92
N GLY A 171 -6.14 -6.97 -11.14
CA GLY A 171 -6.69 -8.14 -10.47
C GLY A 171 -5.75 -8.76 -9.45
N GLY A 172 -4.87 -7.99 -8.85
CA GLY A 172 -3.86 -8.44 -7.88
C GLY A 172 -4.45 -9.27 -6.74
N GLY A 173 -5.53 -8.80 -6.15
CA GLY A 173 -6.25 -9.51 -5.09
C GLY A 173 -6.77 -10.88 -5.54
N SER A 174 -7.35 -10.98 -6.74
CA SER A 174 -7.86 -12.24 -7.28
C SER A 174 -6.74 -13.22 -7.62
N VAL A 175 -5.66 -12.75 -8.25
CA VAL A 175 -4.51 -13.58 -8.62
C VAL A 175 -3.76 -14.08 -7.38
N SER A 176 -3.62 -13.24 -6.36
CA SER A 176 -2.96 -13.61 -5.10
C SER A 176 -3.73 -14.63 -4.25
N SER A 177 -5.04 -14.75 -4.49
CA SER A 177 -5.93 -15.66 -3.75
C SER A 177 -5.86 -17.12 -4.19
N VAL A 178 -5.14 -17.42 -5.27
CA VAL A 178 -4.95 -18.78 -5.78
C VAL A 178 -3.49 -19.21 -5.65
N ASP A 179 -3.23 -20.49 -5.95
CA ASP A 179 -1.86 -21.02 -5.96
C ASP A 179 -1.00 -20.31 -7.01
N THR A 180 0.22 -19.96 -6.65
CA THR A 180 1.20 -19.38 -7.56
C THR A 180 1.51 -20.36 -8.69
N GLY A 181 1.46 -19.88 -9.93
CA GLY A 181 1.59 -20.71 -11.14
C GLY A 181 0.26 -21.24 -11.69
N ARG A 182 -0.86 -20.84 -11.08
CA ARG A 182 -2.22 -21.17 -11.59
C ARG A 182 -2.51 -20.48 -12.92
N TYR A 183 -2.03 -19.26 -13.09
CA TYR A 183 -2.16 -18.47 -14.30
C TYR A 183 -0.85 -18.47 -15.11
N SER A 184 -0.90 -17.98 -16.33
CA SER A 184 0.33 -17.75 -17.10
C SER A 184 1.21 -16.70 -16.41
N SER A 185 2.53 -16.81 -16.58
CA SER A 185 3.49 -15.88 -16.00
C SER A 185 3.21 -14.41 -16.36
N GLY A 186 2.70 -14.16 -17.58
CA GLY A 186 2.31 -12.80 -17.99
C GLY A 186 1.17 -12.22 -17.15
N ILE A 187 0.15 -13.02 -16.80
CA ILE A 187 -0.95 -12.59 -15.94
C ILE A 187 -0.43 -12.35 -14.52
N GLU A 188 0.35 -13.27 -13.98
CA GLU A 188 0.87 -13.16 -12.62
C GLU A 188 1.82 -11.98 -12.45
N LEU A 189 2.69 -11.72 -13.41
CA LEU A 189 3.59 -10.55 -13.39
C LEU A 189 2.83 -9.22 -13.54
N ASN A 190 1.79 -9.17 -14.37
CA ASN A 190 0.97 -7.96 -14.53
C ASN A 190 0.07 -7.67 -13.33
N ALA A 191 -0.24 -8.69 -12.52
CA ALA A 191 -0.99 -8.52 -11.27
C ALA A 191 -0.16 -7.82 -10.17
N VAL A 192 1.17 -7.88 -10.27
CA VAL A 192 2.06 -7.19 -9.32
C VAL A 192 2.18 -5.71 -9.69
N GLN A 193 1.89 -4.84 -8.74
CA GLN A 193 2.06 -3.39 -8.90
C GLN A 193 3.54 -3.01 -9.09
N ARG A 194 3.77 -1.80 -9.60
CA ARG A 194 5.10 -1.18 -9.63
C ARG A 194 5.12 0.02 -8.69
N ALA A 195 6.13 0.04 -7.84
CA ALA A 195 6.25 1.04 -6.78
C ALA A 195 6.51 2.46 -7.31
N ASN A 196 5.83 3.44 -6.73
CA ASN A 196 6.07 4.86 -6.98
C ASN A 196 6.07 5.64 -5.65
N ALA A 197 7.17 5.53 -4.91
CA ALA A 197 7.32 6.17 -3.61
C ALA A 197 7.22 7.71 -3.68
N GLU A 198 7.61 8.33 -4.79
CA GLU A 198 7.47 9.78 -4.99
C GLU A 198 5.98 10.18 -5.07
N MET A 199 5.18 9.45 -5.84
CA MET A 199 3.74 9.71 -5.92
C MET A 199 3.07 9.56 -4.55
N GLN A 200 3.43 8.50 -3.81
CA GLN A 200 2.90 8.32 -2.46
C GLN A 200 3.33 9.43 -1.51
N LYS A 201 4.57 9.92 -1.62
CA LYS A 201 5.05 11.05 -0.82
C LYS A 201 4.28 12.34 -1.13
N ARG A 202 3.98 12.58 -2.39
CA ARG A 202 3.15 13.73 -2.81
C ARG A 202 1.75 13.64 -2.22
N ALA A 203 1.09 12.46 -2.33
CA ALA A 203 -0.21 12.22 -1.71
C ALA A 203 -0.16 12.40 -0.17
N TYR A 204 0.87 11.87 0.47
CA TYR A 204 1.09 12.05 1.90
C TYR A 204 1.22 13.53 2.29
N ASN A 205 1.96 14.33 1.54
CA ASN A 205 2.15 15.75 1.85
C ASN A 205 0.82 16.51 1.80
N VAL A 206 -0.10 16.14 0.89
CA VAL A 206 -1.45 16.72 0.84
C VAL A 206 -2.25 16.34 2.08
N VAL A 207 -2.30 15.03 2.42
CA VAL A 207 -3.01 14.56 3.63
C VAL A 207 -2.45 15.22 4.88
N ARG A 208 -1.15 15.28 4.99
CA ARG A 208 -0.46 15.89 6.13
C ARG A 208 -0.83 17.36 6.29
N ALA A 209 -0.78 18.12 5.19
CA ALA A 209 -1.13 19.55 5.23
C ALA A 209 -2.54 19.79 5.77
N LEU A 210 -3.51 18.95 5.34
CA LEU A 210 -4.89 19.04 5.84
C LEU A 210 -5.01 18.67 7.32
N CYS A 211 -4.28 17.65 7.76
CA CYS A 211 -4.33 17.18 9.15
C CYS A 211 -3.63 18.13 10.14
N GLU A 212 -2.66 18.91 9.67
CA GLU A 212 -1.93 19.89 10.48
C GLU A 212 -2.67 21.23 10.64
N GLU A 213 -3.76 21.45 9.92
CA GLU A 213 -4.62 22.61 10.11
C GLU A 213 -5.33 22.57 11.48
N ASP A 214 -5.69 23.71 12.01
CA ASP A 214 -6.42 23.82 13.29
C ASP A 214 -7.77 23.09 13.23
N THR A 215 -8.42 23.10 12.07
CA THR A 215 -9.62 22.30 11.78
C THR A 215 -9.32 21.39 10.58
N ASN A 216 -9.31 20.08 10.81
CA ASN A 216 -9.10 19.12 9.73
C ASN A 216 -10.38 18.98 8.87
N PRO A 217 -10.36 19.35 7.58
CA PRO A 217 -11.53 19.28 6.73
C PRO A 217 -11.83 17.87 6.20
N VAL A 218 -10.96 16.91 6.46
CA VAL A 218 -11.14 15.51 6.06
C VAL A 218 -12.22 14.88 6.94
N VAL A 219 -13.24 14.32 6.31
CA VAL A 219 -14.31 13.56 6.97
C VAL A 219 -13.87 12.12 7.16
N SER A 220 -13.39 11.50 6.07
CA SER A 220 -12.78 10.17 6.10
C SER A 220 -11.76 10.02 4.99
N ILE A 221 -10.86 9.06 5.13
CA ILE A 221 -9.81 8.75 4.15
C ILE A 221 -9.64 7.25 4.04
N HIS A 222 -9.39 6.77 2.82
CA HIS A 222 -9.14 5.36 2.53
C HIS A 222 -8.05 5.21 1.47
N ASP A 223 -7.24 4.16 1.57
CA ASP A 223 -6.26 3.85 0.53
C ASP A 223 -6.91 3.12 -0.66
N HIS A 224 -6.25 3.15 -1.80
CA HIS A 224 -6.58 2.31 -2.96
C HIS A 224 -5.73 1.04 -2.91
N GLY A 225 -6.17 0.07 -2.11
CA GLY A 225 -5.57 -1.26 -2.05
C GLY A 225 -6.18 -2.21 -3.09
N SER A 226 -6.48 -3.43 -2.64
CA SER A 226 -7.14 -4.45 -3.45
C SER A 226 -8.45 -3.94 -4.05
N ALA A 227 -8.72 -4.32 -5.31
CA ALA A 227 -9.87 -3.87 -6.11
C ALA A 227 -9.91 -2.35 -6.42
N GLY A 228 -8.84 -1.62 -6.14
CA GLY A 228 -8.64 -0.25 -6.64
C GLY A 228 -9.74 0.75 -6.28
N HIS A 229 -10.25 1.46 -7.30
CA HIS A 229 -11.26 2.50 -7.09
C HIS A 229 -12.57 1.97 -6.52
N VAL A 230 -13.03 0.79 -6.94
CA VAL A 230 -14.32 0.28 -6.48
C VAL A 230 -14.32 0.05 -4.98
N ASN A 231 -13.26 -0.53 -4.42
CA ASN A 231 -13.19 -0.76 -2.99
C ASN A 231 -13.07 0.56 -2.21
N CYS A 232 -12.07 1.36 -2.53
CA CYS A 232 -11.82 2.63 -1.84
C CYS A 232 -13.05 3.56 -1.86
N LEU A 233 -13.66 3.76 -3.03
CA LEU A 233 -14.77 4.70 -3.17
C LEU A 233 -16.06 4.18 -2.55
N SER A 234 -16.32 2.85 -2.58
CA SER A 234 -17.48 2.28 -1.92
C SER A 234 -17.39 2.37 -0.39
N GLU A 235 -16.20 2.15 0.17
CA GLU A 235 -15.99 2.28 1.62
C GLU A 235 -16.13 3.72 2.13
N LEU A 236 -15.72 4.72 1.32
CA LEU A 236 -15.89 6.14 1.70
C LEU A 236 -17.37 6.56 1.79
N VAL A 237 -18.26 5.89 1.08
CA VAL A 237 -19.69 6.23 0.99
C VAL A 237 -20.61 5.08 1.44
N GLU A 238 -20.10 4.14 2.21
CA GLU A 238 -20.80 2.90 2.61
C GLU A 238 -22.18 3.18 3.22
N GLU A 239 -22.31 4.21 4.04
CA GLU A 239 -23.57 4.51 4.74
C GLU A 239 -24.61 5.24 3.85
N CYS A 240 -24.19 5.89 2.78
CA CYS A 240 -25.09 6.70 1.95
C CYS A 240 -25.19 6.25 0.49
N GLY A 241 -24.29 5.36 0.06
CA GLY A 241 -24.12 5.01 -1.35
C GLY A 241 -23.51 6.15 -2.17
N GLY A 242 -23.22 5.89 -3.45
CA GLY A 242 -22.57 6.88 -4.31
C GLY A 242 -22.72 6.53 -5.79
N LEU A 243 -22.44 7.52 -6.63
CA LEU A 243 -22.35 7.39 -8.08
C LEU A 243 -20.92 7.66 -8.54
N ILE A 244 -20.29 6.68 -9.18
CA ILE A 244 -18.93 6.82 -9.72
C ILE A 244 -19.04 7.21 -11.20
N ASP A 245 -18.62 8.43 -11.55
CA ASP A 245 -18.47 8.85 -12.93
C ASP A 245 -17.12 8.37 -13.48
N MET A 246 -17.15 7.26 -14.23
CA MET A 246 -15.97 6.64 -14.81
C MET A 246 -15.18 7.57 -15.74
N SER A 247 -15.83 8.58 -16.34
CA SER A 247 -15.17 9.52 -17.24
C SER A 247 -14.21 10.47 -16.52
N LYS A 248 -14.35 10.61 -15.21
CA LYS A 248 -13.51 11.46 -14.37
C LYS A 248 -12.31 10.74 -13.75
N LEU A 249 -12.24 9.40 -13.85
CA LEU A 249 -11.11 8.66 -13.35
C LEU A 249 -9.86 8.88 -14.22
N PRO A 250 -8.65 8.97 -13.62
CA PRO A 250 -7.43 9.21 -14.38
C PRO A 250 -7.05 8.00 -15.22
N ILE A 251 -6.75 8.20 -16.49
CA ILE A 251 -6.41 7.15 -17.43
C ILE A 251 -5.04 7.45 -18.04
N GLY A 252 -4.03 6.69 -17.65
CA GLY A 252 -2.70 6.72 -18.26
C GLY A 252 -2.62 5.83 -19.51
N ASP A 253 -3.26 4.66 -19.49
CA ASP A 253 -3.38 3.76 -20.63
C ASP A 253 -4.82 3.78 -21.18
N LYS A 254 -5.00 4.43 -22.33
CA LYS A 254 -6.30 4.59 -23.00
C LYS A 254 -6.88 3.28 -23.55
N THR A 255 -6.13 2.17 -23.52
CA THR A 255 -6.60 0.85 -23.97
C THR A 255 -7.29 0.06 -22.87
N LEU A 256 -7.33 0.57 -21.63
CA LEU A 256 -8.01 -0.06 -20.51
C LEU A 256 -9.52 -0.09 -20.71
N SER A 257 -10.12 -1.24 -20.42
CA SER A 257 -11.58 -1.37 -20.33
C SER A 257 -12.11 -0.72 -19.04
N ALA A 258 -13.41 -0.44 -18.97
CA ALA A 258 -14.04 0.08 -17.77
C ALA A 258 -13.81 -0.81 -16.52
N LYS A 259 -13.81 -2.13 -16.68
CA LYS A 259 -13.53 -3.07 -15.59
C LYS A 259 -12.08 -2.95 -15.09
N GLU A 260 -11.15 -2.81 -16.01
CA GLU A 260 -9.73 -2.64 -15.66
C GLU A 260 -9.49 -1.29 -14.97
N ILE A 261 -10.16 -0.23 -15.39
CA ILE A 261 -10.04 1.09 -14.75
C ILE A 261 -10.58 1.06 -13.33
N ILE A 262 -11.81 0.57 -13.12
CA ILE A 262 -12.45 0.63 -11.79
C ILE A 262 -11.76 -0.27 -10.75
N ALA A 263 -11.18 -1.38 -11.17
CA ALA A 263 -10.50 -2.35 -10.31
C ALA A 263 -8.97 -2.24 -10.35
N ASN A 264 -8.42 -1.16 -10.89
CA ASN A 264 -6.98 -0.98 -11.05
C ASN A 264 -6.29 -0.62 -9.74
N GLU A 265 -5.28 -1.39 -9.36
CA GLU A 265 -4.52 -1.25 -8.12
C GLU A 265 -3.19 -0.49 -8.31
N SER A 266 -3.00 0.22 -9.43
CA SER A 266 -1.75 0.93 -9.70
C SER A 266 -1.70 2.34 -9.12
N GLN A 267 -0.47 2.86 -8.95
CA GLN A 267 -0.14 4.29 -8.78
C GLN A 267 -0.55 4.96 -7.47
N GLU A 268 -0.31 4.32 -6.34
CA GLU A 268 -0.25 4.93 -5.00
C GLU A 268 -1.35 5.98 -4.74
N ARG A 269 -2.61 5.57 -4.80
CA ARG A 269 -3.76 6.48 -4.68
C ARG A 269 -4.37 6.44 -3.30
N MET A 270 -5.00 7.56 -2.91
CA MET A 270 -5.83 7.70 -1.72
C MET A 270 -7.16 8.33 -2.11
N GLY A 271 -8.23 7.86 -1.49
CA GLY A 271 -9.54 8.47 -1.57
C GLY A 271 -9.85 9.26 -0.30
N LEU A 272 -10.39 10.44 -0.43
CA LEU A 272 -10.77 11.31 0.68
C LEU A 272 -12.22 11.74 0.53
N LEU A 273 -12.92 11.80 1.66
CA LEU A 273 -14.19 12.51 1.77
C LEU A 273 -13.91 13.82 2.50
N ILE A 274 -14.24 14.93 1.88
CA ILE A 274 -13.87 16.29 2.34
C ILE A 274 -15.08 17.17 2.35
N GLN A 275 -15.11 18.11 3.30
CA GLN A 275 -16.11 19.18 3.33
C GLN A 275 -16.00 20.07 2.09
N GLU A 276 -17.14 20.45 1.49
CA GLU A 276 -17.18 21.19 0.22
C GLU A 276 -16.39 22.51 0.28
N GLU A 277 -16.46 23.20 1.38
CA GLU A 277 -15.80 24.50 1.59
C GLU A 277 -14.26 24.41 1.51
N ALA A 278 -13.70 23.24 1.80
CA ALA A 278 -12.26 23.01 1.79
C ALA A 278 -11.69 22.60 0.41
N ILE A 279 -12.52 22.39 -0.60
CA ILE A 279 -12.06 21.92 -1.92
C ILE A 279 -11.08 22.89 -2.58
N LEU A 280 -11.33 24.20 -2.50
CA LEU A 280 -10.42 25.18 -3.09
C LEU A 280 -9.06 25.19 -2.36
N SER A 281 -9.05 25.06 -1.04
CA SER A 281 -7.81 24.94 -0.26
C SER A 281 -7.04 23.66 -0.66
N LEU A 282 -7.74 22.55 -0.78
CA LEU A 282 -7.16 21.28 -1.23
C LEU A 282 -6.52 21.41 -2.63
N ILE A 283 -7.19 22.05 -3.58
CA ILE A 283 -6.64 22.27 -4.93
C ILE A 283 -5.32 23.03 -4.85
N HIS A 284 -5.25 24.11 -4.08
CA HIS A 284 -4.03 24.88 -3.90
C HIS A 284 -2.90 24.11 -3.20
N ILE A 285 -3.24 23.27 -2.22
CA ILE A 285 -2.24 22.43 -1.51
C ILE A 285 -1.68 21.35 -2.45
N SER A 286 -2.49 20.82 -3.34
CA SER A 286 -2.16 19.68 -4.16
C SER A 286 -1.56 20.01 -5.53
N GLU A 287 -1.53 21.26 -5.95
CA GLU A 287 -0.75 21.64 -7.12
C GLU A 287 0.76 21.42 -6.88
N PRO A 288 1.46 20.70 -7.72
CA PRO A 288 1.12 20.13 -9.04
C PRO A 288 0.60 18.69 -9.04
N THR A 289 0.10 18.16 -7.92
CA THR A 289 -0.48 16.82 -7.87
C THR A 289 -1.83 16.85 -8.55
N ARG A 290 -2.08 15.97 -9.54
CA ARG A 290 -3.38 15.91 -10.22
C ARG A 290 -4.48 15.55 -9.23
N LEU A 291 -5.46 16.41 -9.12
CA LEU A 291 -6.69 16.17 -8.37
C LEU A 291 -7.81 15.76 -9.30
N LEU A 292 -8.57 14.78 -8.89
CA LEU A 292 -9.85 14.46 -9.49
C LEU A 292 -10.91 14.59 -8.41
N SER A 293 -11.87 15.49 -8.64
CA SER A 293 -13.09 15.53 -7.85
C SER A 293 -14.14 14.65 -8.51
N ILE A 294 -14.71 13.73 -7.77
CA ILE A 294 -15.92 13.00 -8.15
C ILE A 294 -17.04 13.64 -7.33
N SER A 295 -17.99 14.26 -8.01
CA SER A 295 -19.15 14.88 -7.38
C SER A 295 -20.31 13.89 -7.29
#